data_cf5906a537651eaa86618dcc1553f445
#
_entry.id   cf5906a537651eaa86618dcc1553f445
#
_cell.length_a   1.000
_cell.length_b   1.000
_cell.length_c   1.000
_cell.angle_alpha   90.00
_cell.angle_beta   90.00
_cell.angle_gamma   90.00
#
_symmetry.space_group_name_H-M   'P 1'
#
loop_
_entity.id
_entity.type
_entity.pdbx_description
1 polymer ?
#
loop_
_entity_poly.entity_id
_entity_poly.type
_entity_poly.pdbx_seq_one_letter_code
_entity_poly.pdbx_strand_id
1 'polypeptide(L)'
;MTPLTDPNLVRVLAADGSFAPTPEAERYVPLSGTISDDVLAQFYRDVVVVRAFDQEATNLQRQGQMALWPPSRGQEAAQVGSARAARAQDHIFPSYREHVVCMIRGVDPVDIIRMMRGNTHGGWNPFDPANGNTHLYTLVLGAQVLHATGLAMGLGFDGRSGSGDVNRDEAVMVYYGDGASSQGDVHESMVFAASYQTPEVFFLQNNQWAISVPVSTQARVPLYRRGDGYGIPSV
;
A
#
# COMPACT_ATOMS: atom_id res chain seq x y z
N MET A 1 -20.93 -6.22 13.07
CA MET A 1 -20.00 -5.20 12.55
C MET A 1 -20.41 -3.88 13.19
N THR A 2 -19.59 -3.32 14.06
CA THR A 2 -19.81 -1.95 14.54
C THR A 2 -19.62 -1.04 13.34
N PRO A 3 -20.55 -0.12 13.04
CA PRO A 3 -20.34 0.84 11.95
C PRO A 3 -19.03 1.59 12.20
N LEU A 4 -18.32 1.89 11.13
CA LEU A 4 -17.16 2.78 11.14
C LEU A 4 -17.61 4.20 11.57
N THR A 5 -17.75 4.39 12.86
CA THR A 5 -18.05 5.67 13.48
C THR A 5 -16.80 6.29 14.07
N ASP A 6 -15.67 6.16 13.36
CA ASP A 6 -14.50 6.93 13.72
C ASP A 6 -14.81 8.41 13.43
N PRO A 7 -14.80 9.28 14.44
CA PRO A 7 -15.08 10.71 14.24
C PRO A 7 -14.05 11.38 13.33
N ASN A 8 -12.88 10.76 13.12
CA ASN A 8 -11.81 11.26 12.25
C ASN A 8 -11.82 10.61 10.86
N LEU A 9 -12.91 9.94 10.48
CA LEU A 9 -13.01 9.28 9.18
C LEU A 9 -12.89 10.30 8.04
N VAL A 10 -11.84 10.18 7.24
CA VAL A 10 -11.67 10.90 5.98
C VAL A 10 -12.36 10.12 4.87
N ARG A 11 -13.48 10.61 4.38
CA ARG A 11 -14.26 9.99 3.31
C ARG A 11 -14.84 11.07 2.40
N VAL A 12 -14.62 10.94 1.10
CA VAL A 12 -15.15 11.86 0.08
C VAL A 12 -16.44 11.34 -0.55
N LEU A 13 -16.53 10.01 -0.75
CA LEU A 13 -17.69 9.37 -1.35
C LEU A 13 -18.44 8.54 -0.30
N ALA A 14 -19.76 8.58 -0.34
CA ALA A 14 -20.61 7.66 0.43
C ALA A 14 -20.60 6.26 -0.21
N ALA A 15 -21.16 5.26 0.50
CA ALA A 15 -21.19 3.88 0.05
C ALA A 15 -22.01 3.65 -1.25
N ASP A 16 -22.94 4.54 -1.55
CA ASP A 16 -23.74 4.55 -2.78
C ASP A 16 -23.05 5.27 -3.95
N GLY A 17 -21.81 5.77 -3.73
CA GLY A 17 -21.03 6.53 -4.72
C GLY A 17 -21.37 8.01 -4.79
N SER A 18 -22.32 8.50 -3.99
CA SER A 18 -22.61 9.94 -3.96
C SER A 18 -21.48 10.74 -3.34
N PHE A 19 -21.29 11.98 -3.81
CA PHE A 19 -20.32 12.90 -3.24
C PHE A 19 -20.85 13.44 -1.90
N ALA A 20 -20.30 12.94 -0.81
CA ALA A 20 -20.69 13.27 0.55
C ALA A 20 -19.47 13.25 1.49
N PRO A 21 -18.60 14.28 1.38
CA PRO A 21 -17.38 14.34 2.18
C PRO A 21 -17.71 14.45 3.67
N THR A 22 -16.92 13.78 4.50
CA THR A 22 -16.93 13.99 5.94
C THR A 22 -16.24 15.32 6.28
N PRO A 23 -16.50 15.94 7.46
CA PRO A 23 -15.84 17.18 7.85
C PRO A 23 -14.30 17.10 7.76
N GLU A 24 -13.72 15.98 8.13
CA GLU A 24 -12.27 15.73 8.09
C GLU A 24 -11.75 15.62 6.65
N ALA A 25 -12.62 15.28 5.70
CA ALA A 25 -12.28 15.19 4.29
C ALA A 25 -12.35 16.53 3.56
N GLU A 26 -12.99 17.56 4.11
CA GLU A 26 -13.20 18.84 3.42
C GLU A 26 -11.90 19.46 2.91
N ARG A 27 -10.80 19.36 3.66
CA ARG A 27 -9.47 19.86 3.26
C ARG A 27 -8.91 19.17 2.02
N TYR A 28 -9.40 17.97 1.68
CA TYR A 28 -8.95 17.20 0.51
C TYR A 28 -9.89 17.36 -0.69
N VAL A 29 -11.08 17.91 -0.49
CA VAL A 29 -12.07 18.11 -1.57
C VAL A 29 -11.49 18.90 -2.77
N PRO A 30 -10.68 19.96 -2.60
CA PRO A 30 -10.07 20.63 -3.71
C PRO A 30 -9.21 19.74 -4.61
N LEU A 31 -8.60 18.70 -4.04
CA LEU A 31 -7.80 17.73 -4.78
C LEU A 31 -8.67 16.83 -5.68
N SER A 32 -9.91 16.56 -5.29
CA SER A 32 -10.83 15.74 -6.11
C SER A 32 -11.20 16.45 -7.43
N GLY A 33 -11.24 17.77 -7.45
CA GLY A 33 -11.47 18.57 -8.65
C GLY A 33 -10.34 18.50 -9.68
N THR A 34 -9.18 17.96 -9.32
CA THR A 34 -8.06 17.74 -10.25
C THR A 34 -8.14 16.40 -10.98
N ILE A 35 -9.09 15.53 -10.60
CA ILE A 35 -9.27 14.20 -11.19
C ILE A 35 -10.20 14.33 -12.41
N SER A 36 -9.64 14.20 -13.61
CA SER A 36 -10.42 14.22 -14.85
C SER A 36 -11.16 12.91 -15.10
N ASP A 37 -12.14 12.94 -16.00
CA ASP A 37 -12.88 11.73 -16.44
C ASP A 37 -11.93 10.67 -17.01
N ASP A 38 -10.87 11.07 -17.69
CA ASP A 38 -9.85 10.14 -18.21
C ASP A 38 -9.11 9.42 -17.09
N VAL A 39 -8.79 10.12 -16.01
CA VAL A 39 -8.15 9.53 -14.82
C VAL A 39 -9.11 8.57 -14.13
N LEU A 40 -10.40 8.94 -13.99
CA LEU A 40 -11.42 8.05 -13.43
C LEU A 40 -11.62 6.80 -14.31
N ALA A 41 -11.65 6.96 -15.63
CA ALA A 41 -11.72 5.85 -16.57
C ALA A 41 -10.49 4.93 -16.44
N GLN A 42 -9.31 5.50 -16.21
CA GLN A 42 -8.09 4.72 -15.98
C GLN A 42 -8.17 3.94 -14.66
N PHE A 43 -8.62 4.55 -13.56
CA PHE A 43 -8.84 3.85 -12.29
C PHE A 43 -9.81 2.68 -12.45
N TYR A 44 -10.89 2.89 -13.20
CA TYR A 44 -11.85 1.82 -13.48
C TYR A 44 -11.22 0.67 -14.28
N ARG A 45 -10.43 0.98 -15.32
CA ARG A 45 -9.68 -0.04 -16.09
C ARG A 45 -8.74 -0.83 -15.19
N ASP A 46 -7.99 -0.15 -14.32
CA ASP A 46 -7.08 -0.80 -13.39
C ASP A 46 -7.81 -1.80 -12.48
N VAL A 47 -8.95 -1.40 -11.92
CA VAL A 47 -9.79 -2.28 -11.09
C VAL A 47 -10.28 -3.51 -11.88
N VAL A 48 -10.74 -3.31 -13.13
CA VAL A 48 -11.23 -4.40 -13.98
C VAL A 48 -10.11 -5.38 -14.32
N VAL A 49 -8.94 -4.87 -14.74
CA VAL A 49 -7.77 -5.69 -15.09
C VAL A 49 -7.31 -6.51 -13.89
N VAL A 50 -7.21 -5.89 -12.73
CA VAL A 50 -6.77 -6.57 -11.52
C VAL A 50 -7.75 -7.64 -11.07
N ARG A 51 -9.06 -7.38 -11.16
CA ARG A 51 -10.07 -8.40 -10.85
C ARG A 51 -10.00 -9.61 -11.78
N ALA A 52 -9.75 -9.38 -13.07
CA ALA A 52 -9.53 -10.46 -14.02
C ALA A 52 -8.27 -11.26 -13.66
N PHE A 53 -7.17 -10.59 -13.37
CA PHE A 53 -5.93 -11.21 -12.93
C PHE A 53 -6.10 -12.03 -11.63
N ASP A 54 -6.77 -11.46 -10.64
CA ASP A 54 -7.05 -12.13 -9.36
C ASP A 54 -7.90 -13.40 -9.55
N GLN A 55 -8.86 -13.36 -10.48
CA GLN A 55 -9.68 -14.51 -10.81
C GLN A 55 -8.85 -15.63 -11.47
N GLU A 56 -8.00 -15.29 -12.44
CA GLU A 56 -7.13 -16.26 -13.11
C GLU A 56 -6.09 -16.85 -12.16
N ALA A 57 -5.47 -16.02 -11.31
CA ALA A 57 -4.55 -16.49 -10.29
C ALA A 57 -5.24 -17.42 -9.27
N THR A 58 -6.47 -17.12 -8.89
CA THR A 58 -7.30 -18.03 -8.05
C THR A 58 -7.56 -19.35 -8.75
N ASN A 59 -7.85 -19.34 -10.08
CA ASN A 59 -8.05 -20.55 -10.87
C ASN A 59 -6.76 -21.39 -10.90
N LEU A 60 -5.61 -20.77 -11.13
CA LEU A 60 -4.30 -21.43 -11.10
C LEU A 60 -4.00 -22.07 -9.74
N GLN A 61 -4.33 -21.37 -8.65
CA GLN A 61 -4.16 -21.89 -7.31
C GLN A 61 -5.06 -23.12 -7.06
N ARG A 62 -6.34 -23.06 -7.47
CA ARG A 62 -7.28 -24.19 -7.36
C ARG A 62 -6.89 -25.39 -8.20
N GLN A 63 -6.18 -25.19 -9.31
CA GLN A 63 -5.59 -26.24 -10.15
C GLN A 63 -4.30 -26.82 -9.58
N GLY A 64 -3.82 -26.35 -8.42
CA GLY A 64 -2.56 -26.78 -7.82
C GLY A 64 -1.31 -26.24 -8.50
N GLN A 65 -1.45 -25.24 -9.39
CA GLN A 65 -0.31 -24.59 -10.05
C GLN A 65 0.45 -23.62 -9.14
N MET A 66 -0.21 -23.15 -8.09
CA MET A 66 0.38 -22.34 -7.03
C MET A 66 -0.06 -22.89 -5.67
N ALA A 67 0.84 -22.83 -4.67
CA ALA A 67 0.53 -23.28 -3.32
C ALA A 67 -0.41 -22.30 -2.59
N LEU A 68 -0.25 -21.00 -2.88
CA LEU A 68 -0.97 -19.92 -2.22
C LEU A 68 -1.29 -18.81 -3.22
N TRP A 69 -2.48 -18.24 -3.08
CA TRP A 69 -2.85 -16.97 -3.70
C TRP A 69 -3.67 -16.13 -2.72
N PRO A 70 -3.13 -15.01 -2.21
CA PRO A 70 -3.89 -14.06 -1.39
C PRO A 70 -4.56 -13.04 -2.32
N PRO A 71 -5.88 -13.13 -2.55
CA PRO A 71 -6.55 -12.24 -3.47
C PRO A 71 -6.56 -10.78 -2.97
N SER A 72 -6.45 -9.83 -3.89
CA SER A 72 -6.59 -8.38 -3.62
C SER A 72 -8.03 -7.91 -3.66
N ARG A 73 -8.96 -8.81 -3.96
CA ARG A 73 -10.39 -8.52 -4.08
C ARG A 73 -10.95 -7.85 -2.83
N GLY A 74 -11.60 -6.70 -3.03
CA GLY A 74 -12.15 -5.85 -1.97
C GLY A 74 -11.21 -4.74 -1.50
N GLN A 75 -9.95 -4.74 -1.94
CA GLN A 75 -8.95 -3.71 -1.61
C GLN A 75 -8.47 -2.93 -2.84
N GLU A 76 -9.10 -3.16 -4.00
CA GLU A 76 -8.65 -2.61 -5.29
C GLU A 76 -8.62 -1.08 -5.27
N ALA A 77 -9.64 -0.43 -4.72
CA ALA A 77 -9.73 1.02 -4.72
C ALA A 77 -8.60 1.67 -3.89
N ALA A 78 -8.26 1.09 -2.73
CA ALA A 78 -7.15 1.56 -1.90
C ALA A 78 -5.82 1.41 -2.62
N GLN A 79 -5.60 0.28 -3.28
CA GLN A 79 -4.37 -0.04 -3.99
C GLN A 79 -4.24 0.79 -5.28
N VAL A 80 -5.30 0.92 -6.09
CA VAL A 80 -5.29 1.74 -7.30
C VAL A 80 -5.04 3.21 -6.94
N GLY A 81 -5.78 3.74 -5.98
CA GLY A 81 -5.66 5.15 -5.58
C GLY A 81 -4.26 5.49 -5.08
N SER A 82 -3.71 4.69 -4.18
CA SER A 82 -2.38 4.92 -3.63
C SER A 82 -1.26 4.74 -4.66
N ALA A 83 -1.34 3.68 -5.50
CA ALA A 83 -0.35 3.46 -6.55
C ALA A 83 -0.31 4.59 -7.59
N ARG A 84 -1.48 5.15 -7.93
CA ARG A 84 -1.60 6.28 -8.87
C ARG A 84 -1.22 7.63 -8.25
N ALA A 85 -1.25 7.74 -6.92
CA ALA A 85 -0.78 8.93 -6.21
C ALA A 85 0.75 8.99 -6.10
N ALA A 86 1.44 7.84 -6.13
CA ALA A 86 2.88 7.78 -6.10
C ALA A 86 3.48 8.29 -7.43
N ARG A 87 4.56 9.06 -7.33
CA ARG A 87 5.28 9.59 -8.50
C ARG A 87 6.20 8.53 -9.10
N ALA A 88 6.66 8.74 -10.32
CA ALA A 88 7.52 7.79 -11.03
C ALA A 88 8.81 7.47 -10.26
N GLN A 89 9.40 8.46 -9.60
CA GLN A 89 10.63 8.33 -8.83
C GLN A 89 10.44 7.70 -7.46
N ASP A 90 9.21 7.68 -6.91
CA ASP A 90 8.95 7.14 -5.57
C ASP A 90 9.13 5.62 -5.53
N HIS A 91 9.58 5.12 -4.37
CA HIS A 91 9.83 3.72 -4.13
C HIS A 91 8.63 3.04 -3.46
N ILE A 92 8.33 1.83 -3.88
CA ILE A 92 7.20 1.04 -3.40
C ILE A 92 7.69 -0.24 -2.73
N PHE A 93 7.29 -0.45 -1.49
CA PHE A 93 7.48 -1.70 -0.75
C PHE A 93 6.14 -2.37 -0.51
N PRO A 94 5.70 -3.25 -1.42
CA PRO A 94 4.43 -3.95 -1.28
C PRO A 94 4.53 -5.07 -0.24
N SER A 95 3.40 -5.53 0.28
CA SER A 95 3.29 -6.83 0.89
C SER A 95 2.75 -7.85 -0.12
N TYR A 96 2.44 -9.04 0.36
CA TYR A 96 2.02 -10.16 -0.49
C TYR A 96 0.65 -9.98 -1.18
N ARG A 97 -0.11 -8.91 -0.86
CA ARG A 97 -1.47 -8.68 -1.40
C ARG A 97 -1.54 -7.50 -2.38
N GLU A 98 -0.50 -6.68 -2.46
CA GLU A 98 -0.48 -5.47 -3.28
C GLU A 98 -0.15 -5.76 -4.76
N HIS A 99 -0.76 -6.80 -5.34
CA HIS A 99 -0.58 -7.16 -6.74
C HIS A 99 -0.99 -6.03 -7.69
N VAL A 100 -2.05 -5.30 -7.33
CA VAL A 100 -2.55 -4.12 -8.06
C VAL A 100 -1.48 -3.06 -8.15
N VAL A 101 -0.87 -2.74 -7.01
CA VAL A 101 0.20 -1.73 -6.92
C VAL A 101 1.37 -2.14 -7.81
N CYS A 102 1.83 -3.39 -7.70
CA CYS A 102 2.91 -3.91 -8.53
C CYS A 102 2.62 -3.77 -10.03
N MET A 103 1.41 -4.16 -10.47
CA MET A 103 1.02 -4.09 -11.87
C MET A 103 0.93 -2.64 -12.38
N ILE A 104 0.38 -1.71 -11.60
CA ILE A 104 0.29 -0.29 -11.95
C ILE A 104 1.69 0.32 -12.09
N ARG A 105 2.64 -0.15 -11.28
CA ARG A 105 4.04 0.30 -11.33
C ARG A 105 4.85 -0.31 -12.48
N GLY A 106 4.29 -1.26 -13.21
CA GLY A 106 4.91 -1.84 -14.40
C GLY A 106 5.44 -3.26 -14.22
N VAL A 107 5.30 -3.86 -13.05
CA VAL A 107 5.72 -5.26 -12.82
C VAL A 107 4.86 -6.19 -13.68
N ASP A 108 5.52 -7.10 -14.41
CA ASP A 108 4.83 -8.10 -15.23
C ASP A 108 3.98 -9.03 -14.32
N PRO A 109 2.67 -9.17 -14.58
CA PRO A 109 1.82 -10.11 -13.84
C PRO A 109 2.37 -11.54 -13.80
N VAL A 110 3.09 -11.97 -14.83
CA VAL A 110 3.72 -13.31 -14.89
C VAL A 110 4.81 -13.44 -13.82
N ASP A 111 5.56 -12.39 -13.53
CA ASP A 111 6.60 -12.41 -12.50
C ASP A 111 6.00 -12.50 -11.09
N ILE A 112 4.84 -11.88 -10.87
CA ILE A 112 4.06 -12.06 -9.63
C ILE A 112 3.64 -13.52 -9.47
N ILE A 113 3.10 -14.14 -10.54
CA ILE A 113 2.71 -15.55 -10.52
C ILE A 113 3.92 -16.47 -10.29
N ARG A 114 5.06 -16.21 -10.95
CA ARG A 114 6.31 -16.97 -10.75
C ARG A 114 6.79 -16.94 -9.31
N MET A 115 6.71 -15.78 -8.68
CA MET A 115 7.07 -15.61 -7.27
C MET A 115 6.13 -16.41 -6.37
N MET A 116 4.80 -16.34 -6.60
CA MET A 116 3.80 -17.09 -5.83
C MET A 116 3.86 -18.61 -6.07
N ARG A 117 4.41 -19.07 -7.19
CA ARG A 117 4.72 -20.48 -7.43
C ARG A 117 5.93 -20.98 -6.65
N GLY A 118 6.74 -20.08 -6.11
CA GLY A 118 8.00 -20.43 -5.47
C GLY A 118 9.07 -20.88 -6.46
N ASN A 119 9.03 -20.40 -7.71
CA ASN A 119 10.05 -20.70 -8.70
C ASN A 119 11.39 -20.11 -8.29
N THR A 120 12.48 -20.86 -8.52
CA THR A 120 13.82 -20.30 -8.45
C THR A 120 13.92 -19.12 -9.43
N HIS A 121 14.44 -18.00 -8.98
CA HIS A 121 14.43 -16.73 -9.73
C HIS A 121 13.02 -16.18 -10.06
N GLY A 122 12.01 -16.56 -9.28
CA GLY A 122 10.69 -15.90 -9.32
C GLY A 122 10.78 -14.46 -8.79
N GLY A 123 9.84 -13.62 -9.23
CA GLY A 123 9.84 -12.19 -8.93
C GLY A 123 10.49 -11.37 -10.04
N TRP A 124 10.85 -10.14 -9.74
CA TRP A 124 11.38 -9.16 -10.69
C TRP A 124 12.63 -8.47 -10.14
N ASN A 125 13.36 -7.77 -11.01
CA ASN A 125 14.48 -6.94 -10.57
C ASN A 125 13.97 -5.54 -10.13
N PRO A 126 14.07 -5.18 -8.86
CA PRO A 126 13.59 -3.87 -8.38
C PRO A 126 14.42 -2.69 -8.91
N PHE A 127 15.61 -2.94 -9.45
CA PHE A 127 16.49 -1.93 -10.06
C PHE A 127 16.26 -1.76 -11.57
N ASP A 128 15.36 -2.57 -12.17
CA ASP A 128 14.95 -2.35 -13.54
C ASP A 128 13.93 -1.21 -13.58
N PRO A 129 14.20 -0.11 -14.33
CA PRO A 129 13.27 1.02 -14.44
C PRO A 129 11.87 0.63 -14.91
N ALA A 130 11.74 -0.47 -15.67
CA ALA A 130 10.46 -0.99 -16.13
C ALA A 130 9.52 -1.39 -14.96
N ASN A 131 10.08 -1.72 -13.80
CA ASN A 131 9.34 -2.12 -12.60
C ASN A 131 9.04 -0.94 -11.66
N GLY A 132 9.28 0.30 -12.08
CA GLY A 132 8.85 1.53 -11.41
C GLY A 132 9.25 1.62 -9.94
N ASN A 133 10.50 1.25 -9.60
CA ASN A 133 11.03 1.24 -8.23
C ASN A 133 10.19 0.39 -7.25
N THR A 134 9.59 -0.69 -7.73
CA THR A 134 8.82 -1.62 -6.89
C THR A 134 9.74 -2.70 -6.35
N HIS A 135 9.87 -2.74 -5.03
CA HIS A 135 10.72 -3.69 -4.33
C HIS A 135 10.04 -5.06 -4.17
N LEU A 136 10.86 -6.10 -4.00
CA LEU A 136 10.35 -7.45 -3.75
C LEU A 136 9.78 -7.56 -2.34
N TYR A 137 8.75 -8.37 -2.21
CA TYR A 137 8.20 -8.76 -0.91
C TYR A 137 8.39 -10.24 -0.62
N THR A 138 8.19 -10.61 0.63
CA THR A 138 8.12 -11.99 1.10
C THR A 138 6.76 -12.25 1.75
N LEU A 139 6.45 -13.53 2.02
CA LEU A 139 5.25 -13.89 2.78
C LEU A 139 5.42 -13.67 4.31
N VAL A 140 6.59 -13.26 4.76
CA VAL A 140 6.84 -12.90 6.16
C VAL A 140 6.24 -11.53 6.43
N LEU A 141 5.19 -11.50 7.25
CA LEU A 141 4.42 -10.30 7.52
C LEU A 141 5.26 -9.21 8.19
N GLY A 142 5.27 -8.01 7.60
CA GLY A 142 5.97 -6.85 8.16
C GLY A 142 7.45 -6.76 7.81
N ALA A 143 8.08 -7.81 7.25
CA ALA A 143 9.52 -7.83 6.97
C ALA A 143 9.97 -6.68 6.04
N GLN A 144 9.13 -6.26 5.10
CA GLN A 144 9.44 -5.19 4.16
C GLN A 144 9.51 -3.80 4.81
N VAL A 145 8.91 -3.62 5.99
CA VAL A 145 8.75 -2.28 6.59
C VAL A 145 10.10 -1.71 7.03
N LEU A 146 10.94 -2.50 7.71
CA LEU A 146 12.31 -2.08 8.06
C LEU A 146 13.19 -1.80 6.84
N HIS A 147 13.02 -2.58 5.76
CA HIS A 147 13.75 -2.33 4.52
C HIS A 147 13.34 -1.00 3.88
N ALA A 148 12.04 -0.69 3.89
CA ALA A 148 11.50 0.56 3.40
C ALA A 148 12.06 1.75 4.19
N THR A 149 12.03 1.67 5.51
CA THR A 149 12.58 2.71 6.40
C THR A 149 14.09 2.88 6.18
N GLY A 150 14.85 1.78 6.01
CA GLY A 150 16.27 1.85 5.72
C GLY A 150 16.56 2.57 4.39
N LEU A 151 15.78 2.30 3.34
CA LEU A 151 15.91 3.03 2.08
C LEU A 151 15.55 4.51 2.27
N ALA A 152 14.45 4.81 2.97
CA ALA A 152 14.01 6.17 3.22
C ALA A 152 15.05 6.98 4.01
N MET A 153 15.74 6.35 4.96
CA MET A 153 16.90 6.97 5.64
C MET A 153 18.03 7.28 4.65
N GLY A 154 18.34 6.33 3.76
CA GLY A 154 19.35 6.52 2.71
C GLY A 154 19.01 7.70 1.81
N LEU A 155 17.76 7.84 1.35
CA LEU A 155 17.31 8.99 0.56
C LEU A 155 17.50 10.31 1.30
N GLY A 156 17.23 10.33 2.60
CA GLY A 156 17.50 11.50 3.45
C GLY A 156 18.99 11.85 3.51
N PHE A 157 19.86 10.87 3.71
CA PHE A 157 21.32 11.08 3.76
C PHE A 157 21.90 11.53 2.42
N ASP A 158 21.35 11.07 1.32
CA ASP A 158 21.75 11.45 -0.04
C ASP A 158 21.17 12.81 -0.49
N GLY A 159 20.39 13.48 0.37
CA GLY A 159 19.72 14.74 0.06
C GLY A 159 18.69 14.61 -1.09
N ARG A 160 18.07 13.43 -1.22
CA ARG A 160 17.01 13.12 -2.19
C ARG A 160 15.61 13.31 -1.59
N SER A 161 15.51 14.05 -0.50
CA SER A 161 14.25 14.43 0.13
C SER A 161 14.38 15.79 0.79
N GLY A 162 13.27 16.57 0.80
CA GLY A 162 13.22 17.88 1.44
C GLY A 162 14.07 18.96 0.75
N SER A 163 14.45 18.77 -0.51
CA SER A 163 15.22 19.74 -1.28
C SER A 163 14.36 20.93 -1.75
N GLY A 164 13.04 20.78 -1.75
CA GLY A 164 12.08 21.72 -2.32
C GLY A 164 11.90 21.59 -3.83
N ASP A 165 12.63 20.69 -4.48
CA ASP A 165 12.46 20.33 -5.89
C ASP A 165 11.68 19.01 -6.00
N VAL A 166 10.41 19.11 -6.40
CA VAL A 166 9.52 17.95 -6.54
C VAL A 166 9.98 16.91 -7.57
N ASN A 167 10.86 17.29 -8.51
CA ASN A 167 11.40 16.37 -9.50
C ASN A 167 12.63 15.62 -8.99
N ARG A 168 13.25 16.13 -7.93
CA ARG A 168 14.41 15.53 -7.30
C ARG A 168 14.04 14.72 -6.05
N ASP A 169 13.06 15.23 -5.29
CA ASP A 169 12.65 14.61 -4.03
C ASP A 169 11.93 13.30 -4.29
N GLU A 170 12.30 12.28 -3.55
CA GLU A 170 11.73 10.93 -3.58
C GLU A 170 11.11 10.59 -2.24
N ALA A 171 10.11 9.72 -2.27
CA ALA A 171 9.46 9.19 -1.10
C ALA A 171 9.38 7.66 -1.19
N VAL A 172 9.22 7.02 -0.04
CA VAL A 172 9.01 5.59 0.07
C VAL A 172 7.59 5.36 0.56
N MET A 173 6.85 4.48 -0.12
CA MET A 173 5.54 4.01 0.35
C MET A 173 5.64 2.54 0.69
N VAL A 174 5.37 2.21 1.94
CA VAL A 174 5.37 0.84 2.44
C VAL A 174 3.96 0.38 2.80
N TYR A 175 3.56 -0.76 2.26
CA TYR A 175 2.24 -1.36 2.47
C TYR A 175 2.31 -2.48 3.50
N TYR A 176 1.34 -2.53 4.40
CA TYR A 176 1.21 -3.61 5.37
C TYR A 176 -0.24 -3.73 5.88
N GLY A 177 -0.61 -4.90 6.33
CA GLY A 177 -1.95 -5.17 6.87
C GLY A 177 -2.06 -4.92 8.37
N ASP A 178 -3.31 -4.97 8.87
CA ASP A 178 -3.61 -4.85 10.30
C ASP A 178 -2.87 -5.91 11.14
N GLY A 179 -2.78 -7.15 10.66
CA GLY A 179 -2.02 -8.21 11.33
C GLY A 179 -0.53 -7.91 11.41
N ALA A 180 0.07 -7.44 10.30
CA ALA A 180 1.47 -7.05 10.26
C ALA A 180 1.78 -5.89 11.20
N SER A 181 0.82 -4.99 11.42
CA SER A 181 0.98 -3.85 12.32
C SER A 181 1.26 -4.23 13.78
N SER A 182 1.10 -5.49 14.15
CA SER A 182 1.42 -6.02 15.49
C SER A 182 2.84 -6.61 15.58
N GLN A 183 3.59 -6.63 14.48
CA GLN A 183 5.00 -7.07 14.47
C GLN A 183 5.91 -6.00 15.08
N GLY A 184 6.94 -6.44 15.81
CA GLY A 184 7.96 -5.57 16.37
C GLY A 184 8.64 -4.71 15.32
N ASP A 185 8.99 -5.31 14.19
CA ASP A 185 9.66 -4.63 13.06
C ASP A 185 8.90 -3.39 12.57
N VAL A 186 7.56 -3.41 12.57
CA VAL A 186 6.74 -2.25 12.18
C VAL A 186 6.88 -1.13 13.22
N HIS A 187 6.93 -1.46 14.51
CA HIS A 187 7.11 -0.49 15.58
C HIS A 187 8.52 0.11 15.56
N GLU A 188 9.55 -0.72 15.38
CA GLU A 188 10.93 -0.27 15.23
C GLU A 188 11.10 0.65 14.01
N SER A 189 10.46 0.31 12.89
CA SER A 189 10.44 1.16 11.70
C SER A 189 9.89 2.55 12.00
N MET A 190 8.77 2.65 12.71
CA MET A 190 8.18 3.93 13.10
C MET A 190 9.10 4.73 14.03
N VAL A 191 9.83 4.06 14.94
CA VAL A 191 10.84 4.71 15.78
C VAL A 191 11.94 5.33 14.94
N PHE A 192 12.51 4.56 13.99
CA PHE A 192 13.55 5.08 13.09
C PHE A 192 13.01 6.18 12.18
N ALA A 193 11.83 5.97 11.59
CA ALA A 193 11.21 6.96 10.70
C ALA A 193 11.00 8.30 11.40
N ALA A 194 10.47 8.30 12.62
CA ALA A 194 10.30 9.50 13.42
C ALA A 194 11.62 10.15 13.81
N SER A 195 12.59 9.34 14.24
CA SER A 195 13.89 9.83 14.71
C SER A 195 14.73 10.47 13.59
N TYR A 196 14.64 9.92 12.39
CA TYR A 196 15.39 10.39 11.22
C TYR A 196 14.56 11.24 10.25
N GLN A 197 13.27 11.44 10.56
CA GLN A 197 12.33 12.21 9.72
C GLN A 197 12.34 11.73 8.26
N THR A 198 12.24 10.41 8.09
CA THR A 198 12.33 9.78 6.77
C THR A 198 11.19 10.20 5.85
N PRO A 199 11.44 10.33 4.53
CA PRO A 199 10.39 10.59 3.53
C PRO A 199 9.58 9.32 3.27
N GLU A 200 8.81 8.85 4.26
CA GLU A 200 8.14 7.56 4.22
C GLU A 200 6.65 7.68 4.54
N VAL A 201 5.84 6.95 3.78
CA VAL A 201 4.40 6.79 3.99
C VAL A 201 4.11 5.35 4.41
N PHE A 202 3.64 5.19 5.62
CA PHE A 202 3.16 3.92 6.16
C PHE A 202 1.71 3.69 5.74
N PHE A 203 1.49 2.90 4.67
CA PHE A 203 0.16 2.64 4.14
C PHE A 203 -0.45 1.37 4.75
N LEU A 204 -1.25 1.55 5.79
CA LEU A 204 -1.91 0.46 6.50
C LEU A 204 -3.24 0.09 5.83
N GLN A 205 -3.36 -1.14 5.35
CA GLN A 205 -4.60 -1.71 4.83
C GLN A 205 -5.28 -2.56 5.90
N ASN A 206 -6.32 -2.00 6.52
CA ASN A 206 -7.05 -2.68 7.57
C ASN A 206 -8.29 -3.40 7.00
N ASN A 207 -8.15 -4.71 6.72
CA ASN A 207 -9.29 -5.55 6.36
C ASN A 207 -10.03 -6.11 7.58
N GLN A 208 -9.62 -5.71 8.79
CA GLN A 208 -10.17 -6.03 10.10
C GLN A 208 -9.94 -7.48 10.58
N TRP A 209 -9.17 -8.28 9.84
CA TRP A 209 -8.91 -9.68 10.18
C TRP A 209 -7.46 -10.08 9.87
N ALA A 210 -6.74 -10.54 10.87
CA ALA A 210 -5.47 -11.22 10.69
C ALA A 210 -5.73 -12.73 10.73
N ILE A 211 -5.97 -13.35 9.58
CA ILE A 211 -6.40 -14.73 9.41
C ILE A 211 -7.71 -14.99 10.18
N SER A 212 -7.62 -15.45 11.43
CA SER A 212 -8.77 -15.76 12.30
C SER A 212 -8.93 -14.78 13.48
N VAL A 213 -8.04 -13.79 13.59
CA VAL A 213 -8.02 -12.83 14.71
C VAL A 213 -8.59 -11.48 14.26
N PRO A 214 -9.72 -11.05 14.83
CA PRO A 214 -10.29 -9.74 14.50
C PRO A 214 -9.43 -8.60 15.07
N VAL A 215 -9.46 -7.44 14.41
CA VAL A 215 -8.68 -6.26 14.82
C VAL A 215 -8.98 -5.81 16.24
N SER A 216 -10.22 -6.02 16.71
CA SER A 216 -10.63 -5.70 18.09
C SER A 216 -9.87 -6.48 19.17
N THR A 217 -9.29 -7.63 18.81
CA THR A 217 -8.40 -8.40 19.69
C THR A 217 -6.97 -7.87 19.62
N GLN A 218 -6.56 -7.31 18.47
CA GLN A 218 -5.20 -6.83 18.22
C GLN A 218 -4.97 -5.41 18.76
N ALA A 219 -6.00 -4.56 18.75
CA ALA A 219 -5.87 -3.16 19.12
C ALA A 219 -7.10 -2.65 19.88
N ARG A 220 -6.86 -1.76 20.86
CA ARG A 220 -7.90 -1.09 21.63
C ARG A 220 -8.27 0.28 21.09
N VAL A 221 -7.45 0.80 20.17
CA VAL A 221 -7.65 2.08 19.49
C VAL A 221 -7.51 1.87 17.98
N PRO A 222 -8.05 2.77 17.14
CA PRO A 222 -7.83 2.69 15.70
C PRO A 222 -6.34 2.58 15.36
N LEU A 223 -5.99 1.68 14.43
CA LEU A 223 -4.59 1.32 14.15
C LEU A 223 -3.76 2.49 13.60
N TYR A 224 -4.37 3.39 12.82
CA TYR A 224 -3.67 4.57 12.30
C TYR A 224 -3.11 5.46 13.42
N ARG A 225 -3.76 5.51 14.58
CA ARG A 225 -3.30 6.28 15.74
C ARG A 225 -1.99 5.77 16.36
N ARG A 226 -1.48 4.63 15.90
CA ARG A 226 -0.15 4.18 16.33
C ARG A 226 0.94 5.16 15.90
N GLY A 227 0.81 5.78 14.73
CA GLY A 227 1.71 6.82 14.27
C GLY A 227 1.81 8.01 15.23
N ASP A 228 0.67 8.42 15.82
CA ASP A 228 0.62 9.54 16.77
C ASP A 228 1.55 9.33 17.96
N GLY A 229 1.66 8.08 18.44
CA GLY A 229 2.53 7.71 19.55
C GLY A 229 4.02 7.91 19.28
N TYR A 230 4.41 7.94 18.01
CA TYR A 230 5.78 8.19 17.53
C TYR A 230 5.97 9.61 17.01
N GLY A 231 4.93 10.43 16.96
CA GLY A 231 4.97 11.77 16.37
C GLY A 231 4.88 11.76 14.84
N ILE A 232 4.43 10.65 14.24
CA ILE A 232 4.18 10.53 12.80
C ILE A 232 2.74 10.99 12.53
N PRO A 233 2.52 12.00 11.67
CA PRO A 233 1.18 12.44 11.31
C PRO A 233 0.33 11.28 10.76
N SER A 234 -0.89 11.14 11.25
CA SER A 234 -1.79 10.04 10.90
C SER A 234 -3.14 10.53 10.38
N VAL A 235 -3.71 9.82 9.43
CA VAL A 235 -5.01 10.11 8.81
C VAL A 235 -5.76 8.82 8.46
#